data_85758323f71a272f781167a0487e3b0f
#
_entry.id   85758323f71a272f781167a0487e3b0f
#
_cell.length_a   1.000
_cell.length_b   1.000
_cell.length_c   1.000
_cell.angle_alpha   90.00
_cell.angle_beta   90.00
_cell.angle_gamma   90.00
#
_symmetry.space_group_name_H-M   'P 1'
#
loop_
_entity.id
_entity.type
_entity.pdbx_description
1 polymer ?
#
loop_
_entity_poly.entity_id
_entity_poly.type
_entity_poly.pdbx_seq_one_letter_code
_entity_poly.pdbx_strand_id
1 'polypeptide(L)'
;MDLYTTDLKKFANEDGLPIMDTIQFDRWTEKLGKERFREVLAEYIATYRPKFPLRQISYDDMRNNIIALSKFDTSSICTPKEQITKDVFEKYEDYKYNFKEYGLGLINGPNTFNTCSNYFNQELRLNCSSYGFRAPIEVWQNGNARDIWKCLGPIWRGINMKRVLDKDSYMSAFRLGTYIATQFKPVVAKTIYDITNAETVLDTSCGWGDRLAGFFASKATYYYGCDPNPNTYKNYQKQIEEYSKFFPNKTVKIWNCGAEDLPYNELPDIDCAFTSPPYFSTEQYNKGGEKEELQSWHKFNEYEKWRDSFYLPVAEKTLSKSKYMFVNIMDPKIKNKRYRSSDELVDTFKDKFLGQVGMRIMQRPQGNKKFKTKEELNVFMAMTFIENIWCFGEKIDLFKTSRLGTLEDFIG
;
A
#
# COMPACT_ATOMS: atom_id res chain seq x y z
N MET A 1 19.82 8.61 34.60
CA MET A 1 18.60 9.15 33.92
C MET A 1 18.67 10.67 34.03
N ASP A 2 18.52 11.36 32.91
CA ASP A 2 18.56 12.82 32.86
C ASP A 2 17.33 13.42 33.58
N LEU A 3 17.54 14.50 34.36
CA LEU A 3 16.46 15.20 35.07
C LEU A 3 15.34 15.66 34.09
N TYR A 4 15.72 16.10 32.89
CA TYR A 4 14.76 16.53 31.88
C TYR A 4 13.92 15.39 31.33
N THR A 5 14.45 14.16 31.26
CA THR A 5 13.69 12.96 30.89
C THR A 5 12.55 12.71 31.89
N THR A 6 12.82 12.92 33.18
CA THR A 6 11.79 12.83 34.23
C THR A 6 10.79 13.98 34.16
N ASP A 7 11.23 15.19 33.83
CA ASP A 7 10.34 16.35 33.69
C ASP A 7 9.33 16.20 32.54
N LEU A 8 9.67 15.44 31.48
CA LEU A 8 8.74 15.15 30.37
C LEU A 8 7.50 14.37 30.82
N LYS A 9 7.55 13.63 31.93
CA LYS A 9 6.37 12.94 32.51
C LYS A 9 5.21 13.89 32.83
N LYS A 10 5.50 15.15 33.13
CA LYS A 10 4.47 16.16 33.42
C LYS A 10 3.57 16.47 32.23
N PHE A 11 4.03 16.11 31.03
CA PHE A 11 3.31 16.30 29.77
C PHE A 11 2.72 14.99 29.23
N ALA A 12 2.90 13.87 29.95
CA ALA A 12 2.44 12.57 29.51
C ALA A 12 0.91 12.48 29.54
N ASN A 13 0.31 12.04 28.42
CA ASN A 13 -1.10 11.69 28.36
C ASN A 13 -1.37 10.30 28.97
N GLU A 14 -2.59 9.80 28.83
CA GLU A 14 -3.03 8.46 29.29
C GLU A 14 -2.20 7.29 28.72
N ASP A 15 -1.65 7.45 27.49
CA ASP A 15 -0.77 6.46 26.84
C ASP A 15 0.71 6.60 27.30
N GLY A 16 1.01 7.50 28.23
CA GLY A 16 2.35 7.83 28.68
C GLY A 16 3.17 8.68 27.69
N LEU A 17 2.55 9.23 26.65
CA LEU A 17 3.19 9.97 25.58
C LEU A 17 3.25 11.46 25.93
N PRO A 18 4.44 12.14 25.90
CA PRO A 18 4.53 13.57 26.12
C PRO A 18 3.79 14.35 25.02
N ILE A 19 2.83 15.16 25.40
CA ILE A 19 2.05 16.02 24.52
C ILE A 19 2.34 17.48 24.87
N MET A 20 2.66 18.30 23.87
CA MET A 20 2.96 19.73 24.04
C MET A 20 2.31 20.53 22.92
N ASP A 21 1.66 21.62 23.28
CA ASP A 21 1.26 22.66 22.33
C ASP A 21 2.50 23.42 21.78
N THR A 22 2.27 24.31 20.83
CA THR A 22 3.35 25.10 20.19
C THR A 22 4.13 25.93 21.22
N ILE A 23 3.45 26.55 22.20
CA ILE A 23 4.08 27.42 23.20
C ILE A 23 4.99 26.59 24.12
N GLN A 24 4.50 25.46 24.59
CA GLN A 24 5.27 24.55 25.44
C GLN A 24 6.47 23.96 24.69
N PHE A 25 6.26 23.54 23.43
CA PHE A 25 7.31 23.01 22.58
C PHE A 25 8.42 24.03 22.30
N ASP A 26 8.04 25.28 21.97
CA ASP A 26 9.01 26.33 21.68
C ASP A 26 9.79 26.69 22.95
N ARG A 27 9.14 26.85 24.13
CA ARG A 27 9.82 27.06 25.42
C ARG A 27 10.83 25.98 25.76
N TRP A 28 10.50 24.71 25.52
CA TRP A 28 11.42 23.60 25.75
C TRP A 28 12.58 23.61 24.74
N THR A 29 12.30 23.94 23.49
CA THR A 29 13.33 24.08 22.45
C THR A 29 14.27 25.25 22.73
N GLU A 30 13.78 26.39 23.21
CA GLU A 30 14.60 27.53 23.64
C GLU A 30 15.47 27.19 24.86
N LYS A 31 14.89 26.50 25.85
CA LYS A 31 15.60 26.13 27.08
C LYS A 31 16.75 25.15 26.85
N LEU A 32 16.54 24.13 26.02
CA LEU A 32 17.50 23.03 25.86
C LEU A 32 18.30 23.08 24.55
N GLY A 33 17.84 23.85 23.58
CA GLY A 33 18.27 23.70 22.20
C GLY A 33 17.64 22.48 21.54
N LYS A 34 17.48 22.53 20.22
CA LYS A 34 16.81 21.50 19.42
C LYS A 34 17.39 20.10 19.62
N GLU A 35 18.71 19.96 19.53
CA GLU A 35 19.35 18.64 19.55
C GLU A 35 19.24 17.98 20.93
N ARG A 36 19.44 18.78 22.02
CA ARG A 36 19.31 18.26 23.37
C ARG A 36 17.87 17.88 23.72
N PHE A 37 16.89 18.69 23.31
CA PHE A 37 15.48 18.33 23.50
C PHE A 37 15.12 17.01 22.76
N ARG A 38 15.61 16.86 21.54
CA ARG A 38 15.42 15.64 20.76
C ARG A 38 16.05 14.41 21.41
N GLU A 39 17.24 14.55 22.02
CA GLU A 39 17.89 13.48 22.79
C GLU A 39 17.05 13.10 24.01
N VAL A 40 16.66 14.07 24.82
CA VAL A 40 15.83 13.86 26.03
C VAL A 40 14.51 13.17 25.68
N LEU A 41 13.87 13.59 24.60
CA LEU A 41 12.63 12.97 24.10
C LEU A 41 12.86 11.53 23.64
N ALA A 42 13.96 11.27 22.95
CA ALA A 42 14.33 9.92 22.51
C ALA A 42 14.64 9.00 23.70
N GLU A 43 15.37 9.50 24.70
CA GLU A 43 15.63 8.79 25.96
C GLU A 43 14.34 8.49 26.72
N TYR A 44 13.41 9.45 26.76
CA TYR A 44 12.10 9.26 27.38
C TYR A 44 11.34 8.10 26.73
N ILE A 45 11.20 8.12 25.40
CA ILE A 45 10.49 7.08 24.66
C ILE A 45 11.19 5.72 24.84
N ALA A 46 12.53 5.68 24.77
CA ALA A 46 13.30 4.45 24.95
C ALA A 46 13.19 3.87 26.35
N THR A 47 13.02 4.71 27.37
CA THR A 47 12.95 4.30 28.79
C THR A 47 11.54 3.88 29.20
N TYR A 48 10.54 4.70 28.87
CA TYR A 48 9.18 4.52 29.38
C TYR A 48 8.26 3.77 28.42
N ARG A 49 8.65 3.60 27.15
CA ARG A 49 7.92 2.86 26.13
C ARG A 49 6.43 3.21 26.11
N PRO A 50 6.06 4.49 25.95
CA PRO A 50 4.66 4.86 25.81
C PRO A 50 4.03 4.08 24.64
N LYS A 51 2.71 3.91 24.66
CA LYS A 51 2.01 3.25 23.57
C LYS A 51 2.30 3.96 22.24
N PHE A 52 2.54 3.19 21.16
CA PHE A 52 2.75 3.78 19.83
C PHE A 52 1.51 4.59 19.40
N PRO A 53 1.68 5.84 18.95
CA PRO A 53 0.57 6.75 18.67
C PRO A 53 -0.12 6.43 17.34
N LEU A 54 -0.79 5.28 17.26
CA LEU A 54 -1.59 4.92 16.10
C LEU A 54 -2.69 5.96 15.86
N ARG A 55 -2.95 6.26 14.59
CA ARG A 55 -4.11 7.06 14.21
C ARG A 55 -5.37 6.33 14.67
N GLN A 56 -6.18 6.99 15.46
CA GLN A 56 -7.47 6.45 15.86
C GLN A 56 -8.43 6.57 14.67
N ILE A 57 -9.02 5.46 14.29
CA ILE A 57 -10.06 5.37 13.27
C ILE A 57 -11.29 4.83 13.99
N SER A 58 -12.36 5.60 14.05
CA SER A 58 -13.61 5.16 14.65
C SER A 58 -14.35 4.18 13.74
N TYR A 59 -15.29 3.45 14.32
CA TYR A 59 -16.20 2.60 13.54
C TYR A 59 -16.98 3.42 12.50
N ASP A 60 -17.44 4.61 12.86
CA ASP A 60 -18.16 5.49 11.95
C ASP A 60 -17.27 6.01 10.81
N ASP A 61 -15.99 6.30 11.07
CA ASP A 61 -15.03 6.66 10.01
C ASP A 61 -14.89 5.52 9.00
N MET A 62 -14.73 4.29 9.49
CA MET A 62 -14.61 3.10 8.65
C MET A 62 -15.89 2.90 7.82
N ARG A 63 -17.06 2.91 8.49
CA ARG A 63 -18.37 2.72 7.86
C ARG A 63 -18.65 3.78 6.79
N ASN A 64 -18.50 5.04 7.13
CA ASN A 64 -18.75 6.14 6.20
C ASN A 64 -17.80 6.09 5.01
N ASN A 65 -16.55 5.68 5.23
CA ASN A 65 -15.53 5.58 4.21
C ASN A 65 -15.83 4.45 3.20
N ILE A 66 -16.21 3.25 3.65
CA ILE A 66 -16.56 2.15 2.74
C ILE A 66 -17.86 2.43 1.97
N ILE A 67 -18.85 3.07 2.59
CA ILE A 67 -20.08 3.49 1.93
C ILE A 67 -19.79 4.59 0.90
N ALA A 68 -18.93 5.55 1.21
CA ALA A 68 -18.52 6.57 0.25
C ALA A 68 -17.78 5.95 -0.94
N LEU A 69 -16.89 4.99 -0.69
CA LEU A 69 -16.19 4.25 -1.73
C LEU A 69 -17.16 3.51 -2.66
N SER A 70 -18.21 2.89 -2.12
CA SER A 70 -19.19 2.15 -2.95
C SER A 70 -19.95 3.05 -3.92
N LYS A 71 -20.19 4.31 -3.52
CA LYS A 71 -20.89 5.33 -4.33
C LYS A 71 -19.95 6.12 -5.24
N PHE A 72 -18.65 5.93 -5.10
CA PHE A 72 -17.66 6.70 -5.86
C PHE A 72 -17.66 6.28 -7.33
N ASP A 73 -17.80 7.26 -8.22
CA ASP A 73 -17.69 7.06 -9.67
C ASP A 73 -16.23 6.87 -10.08
N THR A 74 -15.88 5.62 -10.36
CA THR A 74 -14.52 5.23 -10.74
C THR A 74 -14.12 5.70 -12.13
N SER A 75 -15.07 6.05 -13.00
CA SER A 75 -14.75 6.60 -14.34
C SER A 75 -14.03 7.93 -14.25
N SER A 76 -14.34 8.74 -13.23
CA SER A 76 -13.74 10.06 -12.99
C SER A 76 -12.24 10.04 -12.72
N ILE A 77 -11.68 8.89 -12.33
CA ILE A 77 -10.24 8.72 -12.03
C ILE A 77 -9.49 7.94 -13.11
N CYS A 78 -10.17 7.53 -14.16
CA CYS A 78 -9.62 6.82 -15.31
C CYS A 78 -9.25 7.80 -16.43
N THR A 79 -8.04 7.66 -16.96
CA THR A 79 -7.57 8.46 -18.12
C THR A 79 -7.04 7.50 -19.17
N PRO A 80 -7.71 7.36 -20.33
CA PRO A 80 -7.19 6.59 -21.46
C PRO A 80 -5.82 7.10 -21.91
N LYS A 81 -5.00 6.25 -22.50
CA LYS A 81 -3.64 6.60 -22.92
C LYS A 81 -3.60 7.84 -23.82
N GLU A 82 -4.52 7.95 -24.75
CA GLU A 82 -4.60 9.03 -25.74
C GLU A 82 -4.88 10.40 -25.11
N GLN A 83 -5.44 10.43 -23.90
CA GLN A 83 -5.74 11.65 -23.15
C GLN A 83 -4.67 12.05 -22.17
N ILE A 84 -3.57 11.29 -22.06
CA ILE A 84 -2.47 11.61 -21.16
C ILE A 84 -1.61 12.71 -21.79
N THR A 85 -1.65 13.90 -21.20
CA THR A 85 -0.95 15.10 -21.67
C THR A 85 0.41 15.33 -21.02
N LYS A 86 0.73 14.60 -19.96
CA LYS A 86 1.98 14.73 -19.21
C LYS A 86 2.86 13.51 -19.43
N ASP A 87 4.17 13.74 -19.44
CA ASP A 87 5.13 12.64 -19.42
C ASP A 87 4.90 11.76 -18.18
N VAL A 88 4.98 10.45 -18.39
CA VAL A 88 4.83 9.46 -17.32
C VAL A 88 6.22 9.00 -16.90
N PHE A 89 6.48 9.12 -15.61
CA PHE A 89 7.70 8.60 -14.99
C PHE A 89 7.42 7.21 -14.42
N GLU A 90 8.09 6.24 -14.99
CA GLU A 90 8.13 4.89 -14.42
C GLU A 90 9.30 4.82 -13.44
N LYS A 91 9.13 4.13 -12.32
CA LYS A 91 10.19 4.01 -11.30
C LYS A 91 11.49 3.46 -11.88
N TYR A 92 11.39 2.65 -12.90
CA TYR A 92 12.48 2.10 -13.68
C TYR A 92 12.22 2.39 -15.15
N GLU A 93 12.79 3.49 -15.66
CA GLU A 93 12.62 3.96 -17.05
C GLU A 93 13.14 2.95 -18.11
N ASP A 94 13.93 1.98 -17.65
CA ASP A 94 14.57 0.95 -18.47
C ASP A 94 13.76 -0.38 -18.54
N TYR A 95 12.46 -0.35 -18.25
CA TYR A 95 11.59 -1.50 -18.48
C TYR A 95 11.57 -1.89 -19.97
N LYS A 96 11.72 -3.20 -20.25
CA LYS A 96 11.54 -3.75 -21.60
C LYS A 96 10.13 -3.46 -22.13
N TYR A 97 9.14 -3.60 -21.27
CA TYR A 97 7.74 -3.31 -21.56
C TYR A 97 7.33 -2.01 -20.86
N ASN A 98 7.84 -0.87 -21.36
CA ASN A 98 7.62 0.45 -20.76
C ASN A 98 6.21 0.99 -21.01
N PHE A 99 5.76 1.93 -20.15
CA PHE A 99 4.41 2.50 -20.25
C PHE A 99 4.19 3.31 -21.52
N LYS A 100 5.22 3.94 -22.07
CA LYS A 100 5.11 4.74 -23.29
C LYS A 100 4.63 3.89 -24.47
N GLU A 101 5.11 2.65 -24.58
CA GLU A 101 4.75 1.71 -25.66
C GLU A 101 3.52 0.88 -25.28
N TYR A 102 3.51 0.29 -24.09
CA TYR A 102 2.54 -0.72 -23.67
C TYR A 102 1.47 -0.22 -22.70
N GLY A 103 1.45 1.09 -22.37
CA GLY A 103 0.45 1.65 -21.49
C GLY A 103 -0.95 1.63 -22.10
N LEU A 104 -1.96 1.32 -21.29
CA LEU A 104 -3.37 1.32 -21.65
C LEU A 104 -4.08 2.58 -21.14
N GLY A 105 -3.69 3.10 -20.00
CA GLY A 105 -4.25 4.28 -19.36
C GLY A 105 -3.79 4.44 -17.92
N LEU A 106 -4.28 5.48 -17.24
CA LEU A 106 -3.96 5.81 -15.86
C LEU A 106 -5.18 5.67 -14.96
N ILE A 107 -4.96 5.21 -13.73
CA ILE A 107 -5.93 5.29 -12.63
C ILE A 107 -5.36 6.22 -11.56
N ASN A 108 -6.01 7.37 -11.35
CA ASN A 108 -5.60 8.39 -10.38
C ASN A 108 -6.43 8.30 -9.09
N GLY A 109 -6.36 7.17 -8.40
CA GLY A 109 -7.13 6.93 -7.19
C GLY A 109 -6.66 7.78 -5.99
N PRO A 110 -7.56 8.45 -5.24
CA PRO A 110 -7.24 9.14 -4.01
C PRO A 110 -6.92 8.16 -2.88
N ASN A 111 -6.13 8.61 -1.88
CA ASN A 111 -5.81 7.83 -0.68
C ASN A 111 -6.89 7.93 0.41
N THR A 112 -7.90 8.77 0.23
CA THR A 112 -8.95 9.02 1.23
C THR A 112 -9.73 7.76 1.60
N PHE A 113 -9.86 6.82 0.68
CA PHE A 113 -10.57 5.56 0.88
C PHE A 113 -9.74 4.48 1.59
N ASN A 114 -8.49 4.75 1.95
CA ASN A 114 -7.67 3.80 2.71
C ASN A 114 -8.12 3.66 4.18
N THR A 115 -8.96 4.56 4.68
CA THR A 115 -9.44 4.55 6.07
C THR A 115 -10.23 3.28 6.39
N CYS A 116 -11.04 2.79 5.45
CA CYS A 116 -11.86 1.59 5.68
C CYS A 116 -11.01 0.34 5.96
N SER A 117 -9.96 0.07 5.19
CA SER A 117 -9.06 -1.07 5.40
C SER A 117 -8.06 -0.84 6.54
N ASN A 118 -7.57 0.40 6.72
CA ASN A 118 -6.68 0.76 7.83
C ASN A 118 -7.31 0.52 9.20
N TYR A 119 -8.63 0.63 9.34
CA TYR A 119 -9.33 0.31 10.59
C TYR A 119 -8.99 -1.09 11.11
N PHE A 120 -8.79 -2.06 10.21
CA PHE A 120 -8.49 -3.45 10.55
C PHE A 120 -6.99 -3.76 10.59
N ASN A 121 -6.19 -3.18 9.68
CA ASN A 121 -4.83 -3.66 9.41
C ASN A 121 -3.71 -2.62 9.60
N GLN A 122 -4.01 -1.40 10.05
CA GLN A 122 -3.01 -0.34 10.21
C GLN A 122 -1.85 -0.76 11.12
N GLU A 123 -2.13 -1.40 12.24
CA GLU A 123 -1.12 -1.80 13.21
C GLU A 123 -0.17 -2.86 12.65
N LEU A 124 -0.72 -3.91 12.01
CA LEU A 124 0.08 -4.96 11.37
C LEU A 124 0.98 -4.39 10.28
N ARG A 125 0.46 -3.49 9.47
CA ARG A 125 1.22 -2.83 8.40
C ARG A 125 2.36 -1.94 8.95
N LEU A 126 2.11 -1.19 10.00
CA LEU A 126 3.11 -0.33 10.64
C LEU A 126 4.14 -1.11 11.47
N ASN A 127 3.92 -2.41 11.67
CA ASN A 127 4.87 -3.33 12.29
C ASN A 127 5.56 -4.27 11.29
N CYS A 128 5.36 -4.08 9.99
CA CYS A 128 6.00 -4.88 8.94
C CYS A 128 7.32 -4.25 8.50
N SER A 129 8.42 -5.00 8.61
CA SER A 129 9.75 -4.59 8.11
C SER A 129 9.75 -4.57 6.58
N SER A 130 10.41 -3.56 5.99
CA SER A 130 10.45 -3.34 4.55
C SER A 130 11.83 -2.90 4.10
N TYR A 131 12.30 -3.40 2.96
CA TYR A 131 13.63 -3.09 2.39
C TYR A 131 14.81 -3.33 3.36
N GLY A 132 14.68 -4.27 4.31
CA GLY A 132 15.68 -4.55 5.34
C GLY A 132 15.73 -3.54 6.48
N PHE A 133 14.82 -2.56 6.53
CA PHE A 133 14.68 -1.59 7.61
C PHE A 133 13.59 -2.01 8.58
N ARG A 134 13.80 -1.67 9.87
CA ARG A 134 12.79 -1.89 10.90
C ARG A 134 11.56 -1.01 10.69
N ALA A 135 10.40 -1.56 11.04
CA ALA A 135 9.12 -0.88 10.97
C ALA A 135 8.98 0.22 12.04
N PRO A 136 8.06 1.20 11.87
CA PRO A 136 7.81 2.25 12.85
C PRO A 136 7.54 1.74 14.27
N ILE A 137 6.65 0.77 14.41
CA ILE A 137 6.28 0.20 15.73
C ILE A 137 7.47 -0.57 16.32
N GLU A 138 8.20 -1.33 15.52
CA GLU A 138 9.39 -2.06 15.97
C GLU A 138 10.47 -1.11 16.52
N VAL A 139 10.74 0.00 15.80
CA VAL A 139 11.71 1.01 16.28
C VAL A 139 11.23 1.68 17.56
N TRP A 140 9.94 1.97 17.66
CA TRP A 140 9.36 2.58 18.85
C TRP A 140 9.46 1.67 20.07
N GLN A 141 9.10 0.38 19.90
CA GLN A 141 9.05 -0.57 21.01
C GLN A 141 10.44 -1.13 21.39
N ASN A 142 11.30 -1.38 20.42
CA ASN A 142 12.55 -2.12 20.60
C ASN A 142 13.82 -1.32 20.24
N GLY A 143 13.68 -0.11 19.65
CA GLY A 143 14.82 0.74 19.31
C GLY A 143 15.49 1.33 20.54
N ASN A 144 16.81 1.52 20.50
CA ASN A 144 17.51 2.31 21.52
C ASN A 144 17.23 3.82 21.32
N ALA A 145 17.67 4.66 22.27
CA ALA A 145 17.44 6.11 22.20
C ALA A 145 17.98 6.74 20.90
N ARG A 146 19.11 6.25 20.36
CA ARG A 146 19.67 6.76 19.10
C ARG A 146 18.81 6.42 17.87
N ASP A 147 18.23 5.22 17.84
CA ASP A 147 17.33 4.82 16.74
C ASP A 147 16.06 5.69 16.74
N ILE A 148 15.48 5.90 17.92
CA ILE A 148 14.33 6.77 18.11
C ILE A 148 14.67 8.22 17.76
N TRP A 149 15.83 8.71 18.23
CA TRP A 149 16.32 10.05 17.91
C TRP A 149 16.38 10.30 16.40
N LYS A 150 16.85 9.33 15.60
CA LYS A 150 16.89 9.45 14.14
C LYS A 150 15.51 9.71 13.53
N CYS A 151 14.45 9.12 14.10
CA CYS A 151 13.09 9.27 13.62
C CYS A 151 12.44 10.61 14.01
N LEU A 152 12.82 11.23 15.13
CA LEU A 152 12.17 12.42 15.66
C LEU A 152 12.49 13.73 14.91
N GLY A 153 13.56 13.77 14.10
CA GLY A 153 14.04 14.99 13.45
C GLY A 153 12.99 15.79 12.68
N PRO A 154 12.05 15.17 11.97
CA PRO A 154 11.00 15.88 11.23
C PRO A 154 10.09 16.77 12.08
N ILE A 155 9.90 16.47 13.38
CA ILE A 155 9.04 17.27 14.27
C ILE A 155 9.53 18.74 14.32
N TRP A 156 10.85 18.95 14.43
CA TRP A 156 11.43 20.30 14.46
C TRP A 156 11.46 21.01 13.10
N ARG A 157 11.15 20.31 12.02
CA ARG A 157 10.98 20.92 10.68
C ARG A 157 9.56 21.40 10.42
N GLY A 158 8.66 21.21 11.40
CA GLY A 158 7.26 21.60 11.27
C GLY A 158 6.44 20.61 10.43
N ILE A 159 6.40 19.34 10.88
CA ILE A 159 5.45 18.38 10.31
C ILE A 159 4.03 18.95 10.42
N ASN A 160 3.27 18.81 9.35
CA ASN A 160 1.91 19.35 9.25
C ASN A 160 1.83 20.87 9.53
N MET A 161 2.90 21.60 9.21
CA MET A 161 3.02 23.06 9.41
C MET A 161 2.90 23.51 10.89
N LYS A 162 3.07 22.59 11.83
CA LYS A 162 3.01 22.85 13.28
C LYS A 162 4.28 22.34 13.96
N ARG A 163 4.70 23.03 15.01
CA ARG A 163 5.75 22.58 15.94
C ARG A 163 5.07 22.21 17.25
N VAL A 164 4.62 20.98 17.33
CA VAL A 164 3.88 20.43 18.47
C VAL A 164 4.34 19.00 18.72
N LEU A 165 4.16 18.52 19.95
CA LEU A 165 4.20 17.09 20.25
C LEU A 165 2.76 16.62 20.43
N ASP A 166 2.23 15.96 19.42
CA ASP A 166 0.95 15.28 19.44
C ASP A 166 1.06 13.89 18.79
N LYS A 167 0.00 13.10 18.90
CA LYS A 167 -0.02 11.75 18.33
C LYS A 167 0.30 11.75 16.82
N ASP A 168 -0.21 12.73 16.09
CA ASP A 168 -0.02 12.83 14.64
C ASP A 168 1.41 13.23 14.24
N SER A 169 2.06 14.14 14.99
CA SER A 169 3.44 14.54 14.74
C SER A 169 4.42 13.40 15.01
N TYR A 170 4.23 12.63 16.09
CA TYR A 170 5.02 11.43 16.35
C TYR A 170 4.85 10.38 15.26
N MET A 171 3.59 10.04 14.92
CA MET A 171 3.29 9.08 13.88
C MET A 171 3.91 9.47 12.55
N SER A 172 3.75 10.75 12.15
CA SER A 172 4.31 11.28 10.91
C SER A 172 5.84 11.25 10.92
N ALA A 173 6.47 11.60 12.05
CA ALA A 173 7.92 11.56 12.20
C ALA A 173 8.47 10.13 12.03
N PHE A 174 7.87 9.16 12.68
CA PHE A 174 8.30 7.75 12.58
C PHE A 174 8.04 7.18 11.18
N ARG A 175 6.93 7.53 10.53
CA ARG A 175 6.68 7.16 9.12
C ARG A 175 7.70 7.74 8.15
N LEU A 176 8.25 8.92 8.42
CA LEU A 176 9.30 9.53 7.61
C LEU A 176 10.72 9.03 7.96
N GLY A 177 10.93 8.63 9.21
CA GLY A 177 12.22 8.18 9.73
C GLY A 177 12.48 6.67 9.59
N THR A 178 11.47 5.89 9.16
CA THR A 178 11.54 4.45 8.93
C THR A 178 10.98 4.10 7.56
N TYR A 179 11.05 2.82 7.17
CA TYR A 179 10.29 2.30 6.04
C TYR A 179 8.96 1.71 6.52
N ILE A 180 7.93 1.87 5.68
CA ILE A 180 6.59 1.34 5.94
C ILE A 180 6.22 0.44 4.78
N ALA A 181 5.67 -0.75 5.09
CA ALA A 181 5.08 -1.61 4.08
C ALA A 181 4.02 -0.85 3.26
N THR A 182 4.06 -1.03 1.96
CA THR A 182 3.19 -0.30 1.03
C THR A 182 1.73 -0.70 1.26
N GLN A 183 0.83 0.27 1.18
CA GLN A 183 -0.61 0.04 1.20
C GLN A 183 -1.17 0.21 -0.21
N PHE A 184 -1.96 -0.75 -0.66
CA PHE A 184 -2.72 -0.63 -1.88
C PHE A 184 -3.89 0.36 -1.70
N LYS A 185 -4.50 0.84 -2.80
CA LYS A 185 -5.64 1.77 -2.74
C LYS A 185 -6.95 1.03 -3.03
N PRO A 186 -7.88 0.91 -2.07
CA PRO A 186 -9.17 0.24 -2.31
C PRO A 186 -9.93 0.74 -3.54
N VAL A 187 -9.85 2.05 -3.80
CA VAL A 187 -10.52 2.65 -4.96
C VAL A 187 -9.94 2.16 -6.29
N VAL A 188 -8.65 1.86 -6.37
CA VAL A 188 -8.03 1.30 -7.58
C VAL A 188 -8.50 -0.14 -7.81
N ALA A 189 -8.60 -0.93 -6.74
CA ALA A 189 -9.15 -2.28 -6.83
C ALA A 189 -10.61 -2.25 -7.30
N LYS A 190 -11.45 -1.41 -6.69
CA LYS A 190 -12.83 -1.18 -7.15
C LYS A 190 -12.86 -0.83 -8.63
N THR A 191 -12.00 0.10 -9.06
CA THR A 191 -11.93 0.52 -10.46
C THR A 191 -11.65 -0.66 -11.40
N ILE A 192 -10.65 -1.50 -11.09
CA ILE A 192 -10.30 -2.67 -11.91
C ILE A 192 -11.48 -3.64 -12.00
N TYR A 193 -12.18 -3.92 -10.88
CA TYR A 193 -13.34 -4.80 -10.88
C TYR A 193 -14.51 -4.22 -11.68
N ASP A 194 -14.74 -2.90 -11.59
CA ASP A 194 -15.82 -2.24 -12.30
C ASP A 194 -15.55 -2.14 -13.82
N ILE A 195 -14.33 -1.78 -14.26
CA ILE A 195 -14.00 -1.67 -15.70
C ILE A 195 -13.92 -3.01 -16.40
N THR A 196 -13.65 -4.10 -15.69
CA THR A 196 -13.72 -5.46 -16.22
C THR A 196 -15.13 -6.06 -16.15
N ASN A 197 -16.07 -5.34 -15.54
CA ASN A 197 -17.42 -5.83 -15.26
C ASN A 197 -17.41 -7.20 -14.57
N ALA A 198 -16.49 -7.38 -13.63
CA ALA A 198 -16.27 -8.65 -12.95
C ALA A 198 -17.44 -8.96 -11.99
N GLU A 199 -17.98 -10.16 -12.05
CA GLU A 199 -18.85 -10.74 -11.05
C GLU A 199 -18.04 -11.53 -10.02
N THR A 200 -17.05 -12.29 -10.50
CA THR A 200 -16.19 -13.19 -9.72
C THR A 200 -14.75 -12.70 -9.72
N VAL A 201 -14.20 -12.51 -8.53
CA VAL A 201 -12.85 -11.96 -8.30
C VAL A 201 -11.96 -12.96 -7.60
N LEU A 202 -10.69 -13.04 -8.01
CA LEU A 202 -9.64 -13.79 -7.31
C LEU A 202 -8.48 -12.86 -6.89
N ASP A 203 -8.05 -12.97 -5.63
CA ASP A 203 -6.88 -12.28 -5.09
C ASP A 203 -5.94 -13.28 -4.40
N THR A 204 -4.84 -13.61 -5.07
CA THR A 204 -3.88 -14.61 -4.58
C THR A 204 -2.91 -14.08 -3.51
N SER A 205 -3.07 -12.85 -3.05
CA SER A 205 -2.24 -12.21 -2.01
C SER A 205 -3.02 -11.08 -1.35
N CYS A 206 -4.01 -11.40 -0.49
CA CYS A 206 -4.99 -10.44 0.05
C CYS A 206 -4.36 -9.24 0.80
N GLY A 207 -3.13 -9.36 1.30
CA GLY A 207 -2.31 -8.29 1.86
C GLY A 207 -2.98 -7.61 3.05
N TRP A 208 -3.15 -6.29 2.99
CA TRP A 208 -3.75 -5.51 4.09
C TRP A 208 -5.28 -5.35 3.98
N GLY A 209 -5.94 -6.17 3.14
CA GLY A 209 -7.40 -6.12 2.96
C GLY A 209 -7.91 -4.95 2.11
N ASP A 210 -7.02 -4.25 1.40
CA ASP A 210 -7.40 -3.10 0.56
C ASP A 210 -8.18 -3.53 -0.68
N ARG A 211 -7.77 -4.63 -1.34
CA ARG A 211 -8.47 -5.16 -2.50
C ARG A 211 -9.79 -5.84 -2.12
N LEU A 212 -9.85 -6.43 -0.92
CA LEU A 212 -11.11 -6.90 -0.32
C LEU A 212 -12.08 -5.73 -0.08
N ALA A 213 -11.61 -4.58 0.42
CA ALA A 213 -12.44 -3.38 0.56
C ALA A 213 -12.93 -2.86 -0.80
N GLY A 214 -12.04 -2.85 -1.81
CA GLY A 214 -12.41 -2.52 -3.19
C GLY A 214 -13.49 -3.44 -3.76
N PHE A 215 -13.41 -4.74 -3.48
CA PHE A 215 -14.43 -5.72 -3.86
C PHE A 215 -15.78 -5.40 -3.21
N PHE A 216 -15.83 -5.21 -1.90
CA PHE A 216 -17.10 -4.89 -1.23
C PHE A 216 -17.76 -3.63 -1.79
N ALA A 217 -16.96 -2.66 -2.21
CA ALA A 217 -17.44 -1.41 -2.79
C ALA A 217 -17.73 -1.47 -4.31
N SER A 218 -17.34 -2.52 -5.02
CA SER A 218 -17.53 -2.72 -6.46
C SER A 218 -18.87 -3.36 -6.78
N LYS A 219 -19.11 -3.64 -8.07
CA LYS A 219 -20.27 -4.41 -8.55
C LYS A 219 -20.08 -5.93 -8.39
N ALA A 220 -18.86 -6.43 -8.24
CA ALA A 220 -18.57 -7.85 -8.11
C ALA A 220 -19.32 -8.49 -6.93
N THR A 221 -19.69 -9.76 -7.06
CA THR A 221 -20.54 -10.49 -6.09
C THR A 221 -19.74 -11.54 -5.31
N TYR A 222 -18.75 -12.17 -5.96
CA TYR A 222 -17.97 -13.28 -5.39
C TYR A 222 -16.50 -12.92 -5.31
N TYR A 223 -15.90 -13.13 -4.13
CA TYR A 223 -14.48 -12.92 -3.89
C TYR A 223 -13.83 -14.19 -3.34
N TYR A 224 -12.80 -14.63 -4.01
CA TYR A 224 -11.93 -15.71 -3.59
C TYR A 224 -10.54 -15.14 -3.33
N GLY A 225 -9.87 -15.58 -2.26
CA GLY A 225 -8.54 -15.09 -1.98
C GLY A 225 -7.75 -15.97 -1.05
N CYS A 226 -6.44 -15.70 -0.93
CA CYS A 226 -5.58 -16.34 0.05
C CYS A 226 -4.52 -15.40 0.60
N ASP A 227 -4.05 -15.71 1.79
CA ASP A 227 -2.91 -15.09 2.44
C ASP A 227 -2.38 -16.02 3.54
N PRO A 228 -1.07 -16.29 3.63
CA PRO A 228 -0.51 -17.19 4.62
C PRO A 228 -0.43 -16.59 6.04
N ASN A 229 -0.55 -15.24 6.19
CA ASN A 229 -0.40 -14.58 7.48
C ASN A 229 -1.64 -14.79 8.36
N PRO A 230 -1.54 -15.50 9.50
CA PRO A 230 -2.70 -15.76 10.35
C PRO A 230 -3.27 -14.50 11.01
N ASN A 231 -2.46 -13.45 11.17
CA ASN A 231 -2.91 -12.20 11.78
C ASN A 231 -3.75 -11.37 10.82
N THR A 232 -3.33 -11.23 9.57
CA THR A 232 -4.15 -10.58 8.53
C THR A 232 -5.41 -11.40 8.25
N TYR A 233 -5.30 -12.76 8.23
CA TYR A 233 -6.45 -13.64 8.04
C TYR A 233 -7.54 -13.41 9.10
N LYS A 234 -7.19 -13.32 10.39
CA LYS A 234 -8.12 -12.96 11.46
C LYS A 234 -8.80 -11.60 11.23
N ASN A 235 -8.04 -10.65 10.71
CA ASN A 235 -8.58 -9.33 10.41
C ASN A 235 -9.48 -9.31 9.16
N TYR A 236 -9.22 -10.18 8.15
CA TYR A 236 -10.16 -10.35 7.02
C TYR A 236 -11.51 -10.88 7.50
N GLN A 237 -11.54 -11.82 8.45
CA GLN A 237 -12.81 -12.30 8.98
C GLN A 237 -13.62 -11.18 9.63
N LYS A 238 -12.98 -10.30 10.42
CA LYS A 238 -13.62 -9.11 11.00
C LYS A 238 -14.07 -8.13 9.91
N GLN A 239 -13.23 -7.91 8.90
CA GLN A 239 -13.55 -7.03 7.78
C GLN A 239 -14.75 -7.54 6.97
N ILE A 240 -14.83 -8.84 6.73
CA ILE A 240 -15.96 -9.50 6.06
C ILE A 240 -17.23 -9.35 6.91
N GLU A 241 -17.15 -9.66 8.20
CA GLU A 241 -18.28 -9.54 9.13
C GLU A 241 -18.85 -8.12 9.13
N GLU A 242 -17.99 -7.11 9.26
CA GLU A 242 -18.42 -5.71 9.32
C GLU A 242 -18.97 -5.21 7.98
N TYR A 243 -18.29 -5.51 6.88
CA TYR A 243 -18.75 -5.04 5.57
C TYR A 243 -20.00 -5.74 5.07
N SER A 244 -20.21 -7.01 5.42
CA SER A 244 -21.44 -7.74 5.05
C SER A 244 -22.70 -7.13 5.64
N LYS A 245 -22.60 -6.37 6.73
CA LYS A 245 -23.72 -5.60 7.30
C LYS A 245 -24.23 -4.52 6.33
N PHE A 246 -23.35 -3.99 5.48
CA PHE A 246 -23.68 -2.95 4.50
C PHE A 246 -23.87 -3.50 3.10
N PHE A 247 -23.29 -4.66 2.81
CA PHE A 247 -23.28 -5.30 1.49
C PHE A 247 -23.66 -6.79 1.60
N PRO A 248 -24.94 -7.10 1.96
CA PRO A 248 -25.35 -8.47 2.30
C PRO A 248 -25.32 -9.45 1.13
N ASN A 249 -25.29 -8.96 -0.10
CA ASN A 249 -25.30 -9.79 -1.33
C ASN A 249 -23.89 -10.18 -1.80
N LYS A 250 -22.85 -9.95 -0.99
CA LYS A 250 -21.46 -10.30 -1.30
C LYS A 250 -21.08 -11.62 -0.64
N THR A 251 -20.39 -12.48 -1.40
CA THR A 251 -19.89 -13.75 -0.91
C THR A 251 -18.36 -13.74 -0.94
N VAL A 252 -17.74 -14.09 0.18
CA VAL A 252 -16.27 -14.07 0.31
C VAL A 252 -15.78 -15.42 0.84
N LYS A 253 -14.77 -16.00 0.19
CA LYS A 253 -14.04 -17.18 0.67
C LYS A 253 -12.54 -16.87 0.62
N ILE A 254 -11.88 -16.86 1.79
CA ILE A 254 -10.44 -16.64 1.91
C ILE A 254 -9.81 -17.85 2.59
N TRP A 255 -8.71 -18.37 2.01
CA TRP A 255 -7.91 -19.44 2.59
C TRP A 255 -6.69 -18.87 3.32
N ASN A 256 -6.38 -19.41 4.49
CA ASN A 256 -5.14 -19.06 5.21
C ASN A 256 -3.99 -19.97 4.73
N CYS A 257 -3.53 -19.74 3.52
CA CYS A 257 -2.43 -20.47 2.88
C CYS A 257 -1.66 -19.57 1.92
N GLY A 258 -0.47 -20.00 1.50
CA GLY A 258 0.25 -19.39 0.38
C GLY A 258 -0.49 -19.57 -0.95
N ALA A 259 -0.24 -18.68 -1.90
CA ALA A 259 -0.88 -18.75 -3.22
C ALA A 259 -0.51 -20.04 -4.00
N GLU A 260 0.67 -20.59 -3.76
CA GLU A 260 1.11 -21.85 -4.35
C GLU A 260 0.30 -23.06 -3.86
N ASP A 261 -0.27 -22.97 -2.66
CA ASP A 261 -1.07 -24.00 -1.99
C ASP A 261 -2.59 -23.76 -2.10
N LEU A 262 -3.02 -22.71 -2.83
CA LEU A 262 -4.44 -22.42 -3.06
C LEU A 262 -5.08 -23.57 -3.86
N PRO A 263 -6.27 -24.09 -3.47
CA PRO A 263 -6.93 -25.16 -4.21
C PRO A 263 -7.61 -24.63 -5.49
N TYR A 264 -6.82 -24.34 -6.52
CA TYR A 264 -7.29 -23.79 -7.80
C TYR A 264 -8.36 -24.63 -8.50
N ASN A 265 -8.36 -25.93 -8.29
CA ASN A 265 -9.35 -26.86 -8.82
C ASN A 265 -10.75 -26.70 -8.18
N GLU A 266 -10.82 -26.13 -6.99
CA GLU A 266 -12.10 -25.81 -6.31
C GLU A 266 -12.66 -24.43 -6.69
N LEU A 267 -11.87 -23.63 -7.40
CA LEU A 267 -12.31 -22.29 -7.84
C LEU A 267 -13.26 -22.41 -9.04
N PRO A 268 -14.31 -21.58 -9.11
CA PRO A 268 -15.08 -21.42 -10.33
C PRO A 268 -14.25 -20.71 -11.39
N ASP A 269 -14.83 -20.48 -12.57
CA ASP A 269 -14.26 -19.57 -13.54
C ASP A 269 -14.27 -18.15 -12.96
N ILE A 270 -13.15 -17.44 -13.11
CA ILE A 270 -12.90 -16.11 -12.54
C ILE A 270 -12.96 -15.06 -13.64
N ASP A 271 -13.76 -14.01 -13.45
CA ASP A 271 -13.78 -12.91 -14.41
C ASP A 271 -12.52 -12.06 -14.30
N CYS A 272 -12.10 -11.72 -13.09
CA CYS A 272 -10.97 -10.85 -12.83
C CYS A 272 -10.12 -11.37 -11.68
N ALA A 273 -8.91 -11.80 -11.95
CA ALA A 273 -7.89 -11.98 -10.94
C ALA A 273 -7.11 -10.67 -10.79
N PHE A 274 -7.03 -10.13 -9.57
CA PHE A 274 -6.22 -8.96 -9.28
C PHE A 274 -5.41 -9.14 -8.01
N THR A 275 -4.09 -9.18 -8.17
CA THR A 275 -3.17 -9.44 -7.07
C THR A 275 -1.99 -8.48 -7.06
N SER A 276 -1.39 -8.30 -5.88
CA SER A 276 -0.06 -7.72 -5.70
C SER A 276 0.76 -8.77 -4.95
N PRO A 277 1.47 -9.64 -5.67
CA PRO A 277 2.24 -10.69 -5.02
C PRO A 277 3.38 -10.10 -4.21
N PRO A 278 3.95 -10.82 -3.25
CA PRO A 278 5.17 -10.39 -2.57
C PRO A 278 6.28 -10.10 -3.59
N TYR A 279 6.90 -8.91 -3.49
CA TYR A 279 8.00 -8.51 -4.39
C TYR A 279 9.31 -9.15 -3.93
N PHE A 280 9.38 -10.47 -4.05
CA PHE A 280 10.45 -11.32 -3.52
C PHE A 280 10.64 -11.07 -2.01
N SER A 281 11.82 -10.66 -1.56
CA SER A 281 12.14 -10.39 -0.14
C SER A 281 12.13 -8.89 0.22
N THR A 282 11.44 -8.05 -0.58
CA THR A 282 11.37 -6.59 -0.34
C THR A 282 10.69 -6.27 0.98
N GLU A 283 9.59 -6.93 1.28
CA GLU A 283 8.84 -6.80 2.53
C GLU A 283 8.84 -8.15 3.26
N GLN A 284 9.16 -8.12 4.56
CA GLN A 284 9.22 -9.32 5.39
C GLN A 284 7.94 -9.39 6.23
N TYR A 285 6.85 -9.78 5.58
CA TYR A 285 5.55 -9.94 6.22
C TYR A 285 5.63 -10.95 7.37
N ASN A 286 4.95 -10.65 8.47
CA ASN A 286 4.82 -11.51 9.65
C ASN A 286 6.16 -12.01 10.23
N LYS A 287 7.24 -11.23 10.09
CA LYS A 287 8.56 -11.58 10.62
C LYS A 287 8.52 -11.75 12.13
N GLY A 288 9.01 -12.88 12.62
CA GLY A 288 8.99 -13.26 14.05
C GLY A 288 7.59 -13.63 14.56
N GLY A 289 6.57 -13.74 13.69
CA GLY A 289 5.22 -14.12 14.06
C GLY A 289 4.93 -15.61 13.86
N GLU A 290 3.75 -16.04 14.31
CA GLU A 290 3.26 -17.41 14.12
C GLU A 290 3.17 -17.75 12.62
N LYS A 291 3.67 -18.92 12.21
CA LYS A 291 3.70 -19.40 10.82
C LYS A 291 4.50 -18.48 9.87
N GLU A 292 5.56 -17.84 10.37
CA GLU A 292 6.50 -17.08 9.53
C GLU A 292 7.03 -17.90 8.35
N GLU A 293 7.26 -19.20 8.57
CA GLU A 293 7.78 -20.14 7.58
C GLU A 293 6.88 -20.31 6.34
N LEU A 294 5.60 -19.93 6.43
CA LEU A 294 4.66 -19.96 5.29
C LEU A 294 4.76 -18.69 4.42
N GLN A 295 5.48 -17.68 4.87
CA GLN A 295 5.68 -16.46 4.08
C GLN A 295 6.63 -16.71 2.91
N SER A 296 6.32 -16.17 1.74
CA SER A 296 7.12 -16.43 0.52
C SER A 296 8.58 -15.99 0.65
N TRP A 297 8.87 -14.89 1.37
CA TRP A 297 10.23 -14.42 1.59
C TRP A 297 11.07 -15.36 2.47
N HIS A 298 10.43 -16.15 3.31
CA HIS A 298 11.08 -17.17 4.16
C HIS A 298 11.18 -18.51 3.41
N LYS A 299 10.08 -18.95 2.80
CA LYS A 299 9.97 -20.23 2.06
C LYS A 299 10.83 -20.26 0.80
N PHE A 300 10.96 -19.13 0.11
CA PHE A 300 11.71 -18.97 -1.14
C PHE A 300 12.76 -17.85 -0.96
N ASN A 301 13.89 -18.17 -0.32
CA ASN A 301 14.93 -17.21 0.05
C ASN A 301 15.88 -16.81 -1.07
N GLU A 302 15.83 -17.50 -2.23
CA GLU A 302 16.58 -17.18 -3.44
C GLU A 302 15.62 -16.70 -4.53
N TYR A 303 16.05 -15.72 -5.34
CA TYR A 303 15.18 -15.11 -6.34
C TYR A 303 14.72 -16.10 -7.39
N GLU A 304 15.64 -16.90 -7.93
CA GLU A 304 15.35 -17.90 -8.96
C GLU A 304 14.36 -18.96 -8.42
N LYS A 305 14.54 -19.39 -7.17
CA LYS A 305 13.62 -20.32 -6.52
C LYS A 305 12.24 -19.69 -6.28
N TRP A 306 12.20 -18.41 -5.83
CA TRP A 306 10.96 -17.64 -5.68
C TRP A 306 10.25 -17.50 -7.03
N ARG A 307 10.98 -17.16 -8.10
CA ARG A 307 10.43 -17.00 -9.45
C ARG A 307 9.84 -18.32 -9.98
N ASP A 308 10.62 -19.40 -9.92
CA ASP A 308 10.32 -20.66 -10.61
C ASP A 308 9.41 -21.60 -9.82
N SER A 309 9.36 -21.47 -8.47
CA SER A 309 8.54 -22.33 -7.61
C SER A 309 7.32 -21.64 -7.01
N PHE A 310 7.25 -20.29 -7.09
CA PHE A 310 6.14 -19.52 -6.55
C PHE A 310 5.56 -18.55 -7.59
N TYR A 311 6.33 -17.54 -8.00
CA TYR A 311 5.81 -16.38 -8.72
C TYR A 311 5.18 -16.73 -10.09
N LEU A 312 5.95 -17.36 -10.99
CA LEU A 312 5.46 -17.72 -12.32
C LEU A 312 4.43 -18.84 -12.27
N PRO A 313 4.60 -19.95 -11.50
CA PRO A 313 3.58 -20.98 -11.38
C PRO A 313 2.26 -20.50 -10.78
N VAL A 314 2.28 -19.58 -9.81
CA VAL A 314 1.06 -18.96 -9.28
C VAL A 314 0.38 -18.12 -10.35
N ALA A 315 1.13 -17.30 -11.10
CA ALA A 315 0.59 -16.50 -12.20
C ALA A 315 -0.02 -17.41 -13.30
N GLU A 316 0.62 -18.50 -13.66
CA GLU A 316 0.11 -19.47 -14.64
C GLU A 316 -1.22 -20.09 -14.19
N LYS A 317 -1.28 -20.63 -12.96
CA LYS A 317 -2.51 -21.20 -12.39
C LYS A 317 -3.63 -20.15 -12.32
N THR A 318 -3.28 -18.91 -11.92
CA THR A 318 -4.23 -17.81 -11.84
C THR A 318 -4.78 -17.43 -13.23
N LEU A 319 -3.90 -17.26 -14.21
CA LEU A 319 -4.29 -16.92 -15.58
C LEU A 319 -5.11 -18.03 -16.24
N SER A 320 -4.82 -19.31 -15.96
CA SER A 320 -5.59 -20.44 -16.50
C SER A 320 -7.02 -20.51 -15.99
N LYS A 321 -7.30 -19.89 -14.83
CA LYS A 321 -8.62 -19.85 -14.18
C LYS A 321 -9.37 -18.54 -14.42
N SER A 322 -8.72 -17.51 -14.95
CA SER A 322 -9.31 -16.19 -15.04
C SER A 322 -9.37 -15.66 -16.47
N LYS A 323 -10.45 -14.94 -16.78
CA LYS A 323 -10.60 -14.22 -18.04
C LYS A 323 -9.62 -13.08 -18.17
N TYR A 324 -9.40 -12.35 -17.06
CA TYR A 324 -8.41 -11.28 -16.94
C TYR A 324 -7.56 -11.48 -15.71
N MET A 325 -6.26 -11.25 -15.82
CA MET A 325 -5.33 -11.19 -14.70
C MET A 325 -4.61 -9.86 -14.66
N PHE A 326 -4.67 -9.18 -13.52
CA PHE A 326 -3.96 -7.94 -13.23
C PHE A 326 -2.95 -8.20 -12.13
N VAL A 327 -1.70 -7.83 -12.37
CA VAL A 327 -0.60 -8.03 -11.41
C VAL A 327 0.06 -6.70 -11.12
N ASN A 328 -0.09 -6.20 -9.89
CA ASN A 328 0.63 -5.03 -9.44
C ASN A 328 1.97 -5.48 -8.87
N ILE A 329 3.02 -5.34 -9.64
CA ILE A 329 4.38 -5.68 -9.22
C ILE A 329 5.38 -4.71 -9.84
N MET A 330 6.45 -4.42 -9.10
CA MET A 330 7.61 -3.68 -9.55
C MET A 330 8.87 -4.52 -9.36
N ASP A 331 9.88 -4.26 -10.17
CA ASP A 331 11.17 -4.93 -10.08
C ASP A 331 11.83 -4.69 -8.71
N PRO A 332 12.05 -5.71 -7.88
CA PRO A 332 12.67 -5.52 -6.58
C PRO A 332 14.16 -5.23 -6.70
N LYS A 333 14.66 -4.33 -5.85
CA LYS A 333 16.08 -4.06 -5.70
C LYS A 333 16.55 -4.52 -4.32
N ILE A 334 17.25 -5.65 -4.27
CA ILE A 334 17.75 -6.27 -3.04
C ILE A 334 19.27 -6.25 -3.05
N LYS A 335 19.90 -5.76 -2.00
CA LYS A 335 21.37 -5.67 -1.88
C LYS A 335 22.03 -5.11 -3.15
N ASN A 336 21.50 -4.01 -3.68
CA ASN A 336 21.92 -3.34 -4.90
C ASN A 336 21.73 -4.12 -6.23
N LYS A 337 21.26 -5.36 -6.22
CA LYS A 337 20.87 -6.11 -7.42
C LYS A 337 19.39 -5.84 -7.71
N ARG A 338 19.05 -5.44 -8.94
CA ARG A 338 17.68 -5.35 -9.44
C ARG A 338 17.32 -6.65 -10.13
N TYR A 339 16.14 -7.15 -9.87
CA TYR A 339 15.57 -8.32 -10.50
C TYR A 339 14.44 -7.88 -11.44
N ARG A 340 14.37 -8.48 -12.63
CA ARG A 340 13.44 -8.10 -13.71
C ARG A 340 12.14 -8.91 -13.67
N SER A 341 11.50 -8.97 -12.51
CA SER A 341 10.31 -9.77 -12.28
C SER A 341 9.13 -9.40 -13.20
N SER A 342 9.01 -8.12 -13.54
CA SER A 342 7.95 -7.66 -14.46
C SER A 342 8.22 -8.08 -15.90
N ASP A 343 9.45 -7.95 -16.41
CA ASP A 343 9.82 -8.41 -17.75
C ASP A 343 9.68 -9.92 -17.86
N GLU A 344 10.13 -10.68 -16.84
CA GLU A 344 10.00 -12.14 -16.80
C GLU A 344 8.53 -12.60 -16.82
N LEU A 345 7.64 -11.89 -16.11
CA LEU A 345 6.21 -12.17 -16.15
C LEU A 345 5.64 -11.97 -17.56
N VAL A 346 5.95 -10.84 -18.19
CA VAL A 346 5.44 -10.53 -19.53
C VAL A 346 6.03 -11.47 -20.57
N ASP A 347 7.33 -11.78 -20.51
CA ASP A 347 7.97 -12.72 -21.43
C ASP A 347 7.35 -14.12 -21.34
N THR A 348 6.99 -14.57 -20.12
CA THR A 348 6.38 -15.87 -19.89
C THR A 348 4.95 -15.96 -20.47
N PHE A 349 4.17 -14.89 -20.35
CA PHE A 349 2.75 -14.87 -20.77
C PHE A 349 2.49 -13.91 -21.92
N LYS A 350 3.46 -13.75 -22.82
CA LYS A 350 3.46 -12.74 -23.89
C LYS A 350 2.22 -12.80 -24.77
N ASP A 351 1.75 -14.01 -25.11
CA ASP A 351 0.57 -14.21 -25.98
C ASP A 351 -0.74 -13.73 -25.34
N LYS A 352 -0.75 -13.56 -24.02
CA LYS A 352 -1.90 -13.04 -23.25
C LYS A 352 -1.69 -11.62 -22.74
N PHE A 353 -0.52 -11.03 -22.97
CA PHE A 353 -0.20 -9.69 -22.50
C PHE A 353 -0.99 -8.62 -23.26
N LEU A 354 -1.75 -7.81 -22.54
CA LEU A 354 -2.59 -6.76 -23.08
C LEU A 354 -1.90 -5.38 -23.02
N GLY A 355 -1.01 -5.20 -22.06
CA GLY A 355 -0.38 -3.94 -21.74
C GLY A 355 -0.37 -3.68 -20.23
N GLN A 356 -0.21 -2.41 -19.85
CA GLN A 356 -0.15 -2.04 -18.44
C GLN A 356 -1.02 -0.83 -18.12
N VAL A 357 -1.62 -0.83 -16.94
CA VAL A 357 -2.31 0.30 -16.36
C VAL A 357 -1.39 0.99 -15.37
N GLY A 358 -1.22 2.30 -15.50
CA GLY A 358 -0.46 3.11 -14.55
C GLY A 358 -1.31 3.51 -13.35
N MET A 359 -1.02 2.98 -12.18
CA MET A 359 -1.59 3.49 -10.93
C MET A 359 -0.82 4.74 -10.51
N ARG A 360 -1.47 5.91 -10.51
CA ARG A 360 -0.81 7.14 -10.08
C ARG A 360 -0.44 7.09 -8.61
N ILE A 361 0.84 7.37 -8.34
CA ILE A 361 1.38 7.47 -6.99
C ILE A 361 1.81 8.91 -6.69
N MET A 362 1.89 9.25 -5.40
CA MET A 362 2.43 10.54 -5.00
C MET A 362 3.95 10.55 -5.21
N GLN A 363 4.44 11.62 -5.81
CA GLN A 363 5.87 11.87 -5.88
C GLN A 363 6.41 12.02 -4.45
N ARG A 364 7.38 11.18 -4.09
CA ARG A 364 8.13 11.35 -2.85
C ARG A 364 9.33 12.24 -3.12
N PRO A 365 9.67 13.21 -2.25
CA PRO A 365 10.93 13.93 -2.34
C PRO A 365 12.07 12.91 -2.32
N GLN A 366 12.80 12.80 -3.43
CA GLN A 366 13.96 11.90 -3.50
C GLN A 366 15.14 12.61 -2.85
N GLY A 367 15.41 12.32 -1.58
CA GLY A 367 16.45 12.97 -0.78
C GLY A 367 17.89 12.86 -1.36
N ASN A 368 18.10 11.94 -2.31
CA ASN A 368 19.41 11.69 -2.92
C ASN A 368 19.48 12.01 -4.42
N LYS A 369 18.37 12.40 -5.09
CA LYS A 369 18.44 12.79 -6.51
C LYS A 369 18.92 14.24 -6.59
N LYS A 370 20.15 14.42 -7.07
CA LYS A 370 20.71 15.75 -7.34
C LYS A 370 20.31 16.15 -8.76
N PHE A 371 19.58 17.26 -8.88
CA PHE A 371 19.30 17.89 -10.16
C PHE A 371 20.43 18.90 -10.42
N LYS A 372 20.94 18.95 -11.66
CA LYS A 372 22.01 19.86 -12.04
C LYS A 372 21.50 21.29 -12.26
N THR A 373 20.24 21.40 -12.71
CA THR A 373 19.60 22.69 -12.98
C THR A 373 18.19 22.74 -12.39
N LYS A 374 17.64 23.96 -12.27
CA LYS A 374 16.26 24.20 -11.84
C LYS A 374 15.27 23.69 -12.90
N GLU A 375 15.65 23.73 -14.16
CA GLU A 375 14.86 23.25 -15.30
C GLU A 375 14.69 21.73 -15.22
N GLU A 376 15.77 20.97 -14.96
CA GLU A 376 15.69 19.52 -14.75
C GLU A 376 14.73 19.17 -13.59
N LEU A 377 14.81 19.92 -12.47
CA LEU A 377 13.90 19.76 -11.36
C LEU A 377 12.46 20.03 -11.79
N ASN A 378 12.19 21.11 -12.50
CA ASN A 378 10.86 21.49 -12.94
C ASN A 378 10.26 20.44 -13.89
N VAL A 379 11.03 19.93 -14.85
CA VAL A 379 10.61 18.85 -15.75
C VAL A 379 10.25 17.61 -14.95
N PHE A 380 11.12 17.19 -14.03
CA PHE A 380 10.87 16.04 -13.18
C PHE A 380 9.60 16.22 -12.32
N MET A 381 9.38 17.42 -11.75
CA MET A 381 8.20 17.71 -10.94
C MET A 381 6.90 17.78 -11.75
N ALA A 382 7.00 18.05 -13.06
CA ALA A 382 5.85 18.09 -13.95
C ALA A 382 5.37 16.69 -14.42
N MET A 383 6.20 15.65 -14.25
CA MET A 383 5.86 14.28 -14.64
C MET A 383 4.75 13.67 -13.79
N THR A 384 4.04 12.71 -14.36
CA THR A 384 3.10 11.85 -13.64
C THR A 384 3.81 10.58 -13.17
N PHE A 385 3.84 10.33 -11.86
CA PHE A 385 4.49 9.16 -11.28
C PHE A 385 3.50 8.02 -11.17
N ILE A 386 3.91 6.82 -11.63
CA ILE A 386 3.07 5.63 -11.63
C ILE A 386 3.75 4.44 -10.97
N GLU A 387 2.93 3.51 -10.54
CA GLU A 387 3.25 2.11 -10.27
C GLU A 387 2.46 1.25 -11.25
N ASN A 388 3.14 0.25 -11.84
CA ASN A 388 2.59 -0.51 -12.95
C ASN A 388 1.67 -1.63 -12.47
N ILE A 389 0.55 -1.82 -13.17
CA ILE A 389 -0.35 -2.97 -13.08
C ILE A 389 -0.30 -3.67 -14.44
N TRP A 390 0.28 -4.86 -14.49
CA TRP A 390 0.47 -5.65 -15.68
C TRP A 390 -0.80 -6.44 -16.00
N CYS A 391 -1.30 -6.33 -17.24
CA CYS A 391 -2.63 -6.81 -17.64
C CYS A 391 -2.49 -7.95 -18.63
N PHE A 392 -3.19 -9.06 -18.36
CA PHE A 392 -3.19 -10.28 -19.17
C PHE A 392 -4.62 -10.78 -19.39
N GLY A 393 -4.86 -11.51 -20.47
CA GLY A 393 -6.13 -12.17 -20.73
C GLY A 393 -6.65 -11.98 -22.15
N GLU A 394 -7.97 -11.85 -22.30
CA GLU A 394 -8.64 -11.58 -23.57
C GLU A 394 -8.55 -10.11 -23.95
N LYS A 395 -8.58 -9.79 -25.25
CA LYS A 395 -8.58 -8.41 -25.72
C LYS A 395 -9.78 -7.65 -25.15
N ILE A 396 -9.52 -6.55 -24.46
CA ILE A 396 -10.52 -5.65 -23.89
C ILE A 396 -10.06 -4.21 -24.02
N ASP A 397 -10.98 -3.31 -24.28
CA ASP A 397 -10.74 -1.87 -24.15
C ASP A 397 -11.12 -1.42 -22.75
N LEU A 398 -10.16 -1.47 -21.82
CA LEU A 398 -10.37 -1.18 -20.40
C LEU A 398 -10.77 0.27 -20.12
N PHE A 399 -10.45 1.19 -21.04
CA PHE A 399 -10.70 2.63 -20.86
C PHE A 399 -11.71 3.17 -21.86
N LYS A 400 -12.43 2.28 -22.57
CA LYS A 400 -13.58 2.71 -23.36
C LYS A 400 -14.56 3.37 -22.40
N THR A 401 -14.62 4.68 -22.46
CA THR A 401 -15.72 5.42 -21.84
C THR A 401 -17.01 4.75 -22.33
N SER A 402 -17.77 4.16 -21.40
CA SER A 402 -19.20 4.06 -21.63
C SER A 402 -19.60 5.48 -22.01
N ARG A 403 -19.91 5.73 -23.27
CA ARG A 403 -20.42 7.00 -23.72
C ARG A 403 -21.56 7.35 -22.76
N LEU A 404 -21.37 8.40 -21.98
CA LEU A 404 -22.51 9.21 -21.57
C LEU A 404 -23.33 9.37 -22.87
N GLY A 405 -24.56 8.90 -22.86
CA GLY A 405 -25.42 8.91 -24.03
C GLY A 405 -25.23 10.21 -24.77
N THR A 406 -25.03 10.14 -26.06
CA THR A 406 -24.95 11.32 -26.89
C THR A 406 -26.23 12.11 -26.65
N LEU A 407 -26.18 13.43 -26.73
CA LEU A 407 -27.40 14.28 -26.62
C LEU A 407 -28.59 13.77 -27.48
N GLU A 408 -28.33 12.92 -28.46
CA GLU A 408 -29.32 12.25 -29.33
C GLU A 408 -30.13 11.16 -28.61
N ASP A 409 -29.63 10.57 -27.52
CA ASP A 409 -30.37 9.57 -26.74
C ASP A 409 -31.39 10.20 -25.76
N PHE A 410 -31.40 11.54 -25.64
CA PHE A 410 -32.32 12.31 -24.79
C PHE A 410 -33.39 13.07 -25.59
N ILE A 411 -33.39 12.96 -26.93
CA ILE A 411 -34.38 13.58 -27.83
C ILE A 411 -35.06 12.46 -28.66
N GLY A 412 -35.75 11.60 -27.95
CA GLY A 412 -36.59 10.57 -28.50
C GLY A 412 -37.91 10.48 -27.77
#